data_5494a3310eb10efdb206cddb91b59fd1
#
_entry.id   5494a3310eb10efdb206cddb91b59fd1
#
_cell.length_a   1.000
_cell.length_b   1.000
_cell.length_c   1.000
_cell.angle_alpha   90.00
_cell.angle_beta   90.00
_cell.angle_gamma   90.00
#
_symmetry.space_group_name_H-M   'P 1'
#
loop_
_entity.id
_entity.type
_entity.pdbx_description
1 polymer ?
#
loop_
_entity_poly.entity_id
_entity_poly.type
_entity_poly.pdbx_seq_one_letter_code
_entity_poly.pdbx_strand_id
1 'polypeptide(L)'
;PSVVLEMDSSWNWINYYGLGFPDAVLAFDDILDNLIVAESRDGALLDTPWGLINGIGNMEFTEGYLIKLSDSGSLTWPNGSSARTLASAMDVSPTQEPSHFMPIKTRSYHLINIRWTDHVGMSYGDEVAVFSNDICVGSVVFDGNDLQQILAWEASNSQNDDGFHPGESIRFMHWNGVEEKELDSEINYVDFDGWSTDGTFKTGGMSGVDITDNFLPEEMQLIGNFPNPFNPYTTIKYDLTHDADISLVVYNLLGEVVQILV
;
A
#
# COMPACT_ATOMS: atom_id res chain seq x y z
N PRO A 1 32.70 13.13 7.05
CA PRO A 1 32.72 13.15 5.59
C PRO A 1 31.45 12.46 5.10
N SER A 2 30.70 13.14 4.23
CA SER A 2 29.59 12.53 3.51
C SER A 2 30.13 11.47 2.56
N VAL A 3 29.54 10.29 2.57
CA VAL A 3 29.85 9.25 1.57
C VAL A 3 28.99 9.54 0.35
N VAL A 4 29.63 9.73 -0.80
CA VAL A 4 28.96 9.83 -2.09
C VAL A 4 28.92 8.43 -2.70
N LEU A 5 27.75 7.99 -3.09
CA LEU A 5 27.51 6.71 -3.79
C LEU A 5 27.34 7.02 -5.28
N GLU A 6 28.27 6.53 -6.10
CA GLU A 6 28.10 6.58 -7.55
C GLU A 6 27.17 5.45 -7.98
N MET A 7 26.16 5.78 -8.82
CA MET A 7 25.12 4.87 -9.25
C MET A 7 25.06 4.80 -10.78
N ASP A 8 24.91 3.59 -11.28
CA ASP A 8 24.80 3.33 -12.72
C ASP A 8 23.35 3.56 -13.22
N SER A 9 23.23 3.84 -14.52
CA SER A 9 21.93 3.77 -15.21
C SER A 9 21.50 2.30 -15.26
N SER A 10 20.65 1.85 -14.42
CA SER A 10 20.06 0.51 -14.29
C SER A 10 19.81 0.23 -12.80
N TRP A 11 19.84 -1.05 -12.43
CA TRP A 11 19.64 -1.49 -11.06
C TRP A 11 20.88 -1.29 -10.19
N ASN A 12 20.70 -0.66 -9.03
CA ASN A 12 21.69 -0.45 -7.99
C ASN A 12 21.19 -1.03 -6.69
N TRP A 13 22.05 -1.74 -5.96
CA TRP A 13 21.76 -2.24 -4.62
C TRP A 13 22.53 -1.43 -3.60
N ILE A 14 21.84 -0.76 -2.69
CA ILE A 14 22.46 0.06 -1.65
C ILE A 14 21.87 -0.26 -0.29
N ASN A 15 22.62 0.06 0.76
CA ASN A 15 22.14 0.04 2.13
C ASN A 15 22.16 1.46 2.68
N TYR A 16 21.16 1.82 3.49
CA TYR A 16 21.12 3.10 4.14
C TYR A 16 22.01 3.11 5.40
N TYR A 17 23.00 4.00 5.41
CA TYR A 17 23.90 4.27 6.55
C TYR A 17 23.89 5.73 6.97
N GLY A 18 22.88 6.50 6.58
CA GLY A 18 22.70 7.90 6.97
C GLY A 18 22.34 8.07 8.45
N LEU A 19 22.32 9.31 8.89
CA LEU A 19 21.90 9.67 10.24
C LEU A 19 20.39 9.97 10.29
N GLY A 20 19.71 9.37 11.27
CA GLY A 20 18.28 9.55 11.46
C GLY A 20 17.44 8.63 10.56
N PHE A 21 16.17 8.95 10.44
CA PHE A 21 15.18 8.24 9.66
C PHE A 21 14.47 9.24 8.71
N PRO A 22 15.19 9.77 7.70
CA PRO A 22 14.58 10.72 6.78
C PRO A 22 13.50 10.01 5.95
N ASP A 23 12.50 10.74 5.50
CA ASP A 23 11.60 10.32 4.45
C ASP A 23 12.38 9.92 3.20
N ALA A 24 11.94 8.86 2.50
CA ALA A 24 12.64 8.31 1.34
C ALA A 24 12.79 9.33 0.20
N VAL A 25 11.81 10.20 -0.01
CA VAL A 25 11.89 11.28 -1.01
C VAL A 25 13.06 12.23 -0.71
N LEU A 26 13.22 12.58 0.58
CA LEU A 26 14.34 13.41 1.01
C LEU A 26 15.67 12.66 0.90
N ALA A 27 15.68 11.37 1.21
CA ALA A 27 16.88 10.55 1.14
C ALA A 27 17.40 10.40 -0.28
N PHE A 28 16.50 10.31 -1.27
CA PHE A 28 16.83 10.13 -2.68
C PHE A 28 16.77 11.41 -3.52
N ASP A 29 16.68 12.60 -2.91
CA ASP A 29 16.56 13.93 -3.58
C ASP A 29 17.59 14.12 -4.71
N ASP A 30 18.84 13.69 -4.51
CA ASP A 30 19.90 13.84 -5.50
C ASP A 30 19.68 13.03 -6.81
N ILE A 31 18.83 12.02 -6.78
CA ILE A 31 18.58 11.09 -7.90
C ILE A 31 17.12 11.03 -8.35
N LEU A 32 16.22 11.80 -7.75
CA LEU A 32 14.78 11.74 -8.05
C LEU A 32 14.46 11.99 -9.52
N ASP A 33 15.17 12.91 -10.19
CA ASP A 33 14.95 13.22 -11.61
C ASP A 33 15.26 12.05 -12.55
N ASN A 34 16.09 11.10 -12.10
CA ASN A 34 16.47 9.90 -12.84
C ASN A 34 15.87 8.63 -12.26
N LEU A 35 15.09 8.74 -11.18
CA LEU A 35 14.52 7.61 -10.49
C LEU A 35 13.38 7.00 -11.30
N ILE A 36 13.51 5.71 -11.65
CA ILE A 36 12.39 4.91 -12.18
C ILE A 36 11.63 4.32 -10.99
N VAL A 37 12.33 3.67 -10.07
CA VAL A 37 11.77 3.10 -8.84
C VAL A 37 12.87 2.89 -7.81
N ALA A 38 12.56 3.13 -6.54
CA ALA A 38 13.32 2.63 -5.40
C ALA A 38 12.41 1.68 -4.61
N GLU A 39 12.89 0.47 -4.37
CA GLU A 39 12.15 -0.60 -3.70
C GLU A 39 12.78 -0.92 -2.34
N SER A 40 11.93 -1.12 -1.35
CA SER A 40 12.27 -1.69 -0.05
C SER A 40 11.53 -3.02 0.15
N ARG A 41 11.62 -3.54 1.35
CA ARG A 41 10.85 -4.70 1.77
C ARG A 41 9.36 -4.40 1.96
N ASP A 42 9.00 -3.15 2.21
CA ASP A 42 7.66 -2.75 2.67
C ASP A 42 6.90 -1.88 1.64
N GLY A 43 7.58 -1.38 0.63
CA GLY A 43 6.96 -0.57 -0.43
C GLY A 43 7.98 0.01 -1.41
N ALA A 44 7.51 0.90 -2.28
CA ALA A 44 8.35 1.53 -3.28
C ALA A 44 8.08 3.02 -3.44
N LEU A 45 9.15 3.77 -3.77
CA LEU A 45 9.09 5.16 -4.21
C LEU A 45 9.22 5.20 -5.72
N LEU A 46 8.26 5.79 -6.41
CA LEU A 46 8.27 5.94 -7.87
C LEU A 46 7.36 7.06 -8.34
N ASP A 47 7.64 7.56 -9.56
CA ASP A 47 6.71 8.45 -10.26
C ASP A 47 5.64 7.63 -10.98
N THR A 48 4.39 8.09 -10.92
CA THR A 48 3.22 7.41 -11.46
C THR A 48 2.36 8.38 -12.26
N PRO A 49 1.35 7.91 -13.04
CA PRO A 49 0.39 8.80 -13.68
C PRO A 49 -0.38 9.68 -12.70
N TRP A 50 -0.34 9.34 -11.44
CA TRP A 50 -1.03 10.05 -10.35
C TRP A 50 -0.10 10.97 -9.54
N GLY A 51 1.20 11.01 -9.90
CA GLY A 51 2.27 11.77 -9.24
C GLY A 51 3.25 10.86 -8.49
N LEU A 52 4.21 11.49 -7.82
CA LEU A 52 5.22 10.77 -7.03
C LEU A 52 4.57 10.15 -5.79
N ILE A 53 4.70 8.85 -5.64
CA ILE A 53 4.20 8.11 -4.48
C ILE A 53 5.34 7.49 -3.69
N ASN A 54 5.23 7.52 -2.35
CA ASN A 54 6.21 6.99 -1.42
C ASN A 54 5.59 5.87 -0.57
N GLY A 55 5.80 4.61 -0.97
CA GLY A 55 5.43 3.43 -0.20
C GLY A 55 6.55 2.92 0.73
N ILE A 56 7.75 3.52 0.66
CA ILE A 56 8.84 3.20 1.59
C ILE A 56 8.60 3.89 2.94
N GLY A 57 8.04 5.12 2.92
CA GLY A 57 7.95 5.95 4.10
C GLY A 57 9.33 6.48 4.51
N ASN A 58 9.75 6.19 5.73
CA ASN A 58 11.06 6.61 6.25
C ASN A 58 12.14 5.55 6.01
N MET A 59 13.33 6.03 5.70
CA MET A 59 14.51 5.17 5.56
C MET A 59 14.90 4.51 6.90
N GLU A 60 15.23 3.23 6.86
CA GLU A 60 15.69 2.47 8.03
C GLU A 60 17.18 2.18 7.98
N PHE A 61 17.86 2.34 9.13
CA PHE A 61 19.32 2.09 9.23
C PHE A 61 19.66 0.64 8.94
N THR A 62 20.62 0.42 8.03
CA THR A 62 21.06 -0.88 7.53
C THR A 62 20.08 -1.62 6.62
N GLU A 63 18.92 -1.07 6.33
CA GLU A 63 18.03 -1.65 5.34
C GLU A 63 18.61 -1.54 3.93
N GLY A 64 18.34 -2.56 3.11
CA GLY A 64 18.74 -2.63 1.72
C GLY A 64 17.65 -2.07 0.81
N TYR A 65 18.07 -1.25 -0.15
CA TYR A 65 17.19 -0.66 -1.16
C TYR A 65 17.66 -1.05 -2.55
N LEU A 66 16.72 -1.43 -3.41
CA LEU A 66 16.98 -1.73 -4.80
C LEU A 66 16.48 -0.56 -5.64
N ILE A 67 17.38 0.12 -6.33
CA ILE A 67 17.09 1.37 -7.03
C ILE A 67 17.36 1.21 -8.51
N LYS A 68 16.38 1.57 -9.34
CA LYS A 68 16.51 1.62 -10.79
C LYS A 68 16.52 3.05 -11.27
N LEU A 69 17.57 3.41 -12.01
CA LEU A 69 17.75 4.72 -12.61
C LEU A 69 17.66 4.65 -14.14
N SER A 70 17.12 5.71 -14.76
CA SER A 70 17.17 5.93 -16.23
C SER A 70 18.56 6.34 -16.71
N ASP A 71 19.26 7.16 -15.93
CA ASP A 71 20.62 7.63 -16.16
C ASP A 71 21.48 7.47 -14.91
N SER A 72 22.81 7.45 -15.07
CA SER A 72 23.73 7.43 -13.95
C SER A 72 23.61 8.68 -13.08
N GLY A 73 23.86 8.54 -11.79
CA GLY A 73 23.78 9.63 -10.83
C GLY A 73 24.68 9.41 -9.63
N SER A 74 24.72 10.38 -8.74
CA SER A 74 25.40 10.26 -7.46
C SER A 74 24.44 10.57 -6.33
N LEU A 75 24.49 9.77 -5.26
CA LEU A 75 23.63 9.91 -4.09
C LEU A 75 24.45 10.25 -2.87
N THR A 76 24.04 11.25 -2.12
CA THR A 76 24.65 11.61 -0.84
C THR A 76 23.59 11.54 0.26
N TRP A 77 23.82 10.72 1.27
CA TRP A 77 22.86 10.63 2.38
C TRP A 77 22.70 11.96 3.10
N PRO A 78 21.46 12.41 3.38
CA PRO A 78 21.22 13.65 4.09
C PRO A 78 21.84 13.62 5.50
N ASN A 79 22.63 14.62 5.81
CA ASN A 79 23.16 14.82 7.16
C ASN A 79 22.15 15.60 7.98
N GLY A 80 21.23 14.91 8.64
CA GLY A 80 20.25 15.45 9.60
C GLY A 80 19.80 16.90 9.39
N SER A 81 18.53 17.12 9.11
CA SER A 81 17.85 18.43 9.09
C SER A 81 18.20 19.43 7.97
N SER A 82 18.26 19.01 6.73
CA SER A 82 18.05 19.94 5.61
C SER A 82 16.64 19.73 5.05
N ALA A 83 15.66 20.36 5.66
CA ALA A 83 14.33 20.42 5.11
C ALA A 83 14.36 21.30 3.84
N ARG A 84 14.65 20.73 2.68
CA ARG A 84 14.20 21.29 1.41
C ARG A 84 12.68 21.12 1.35
N THR A 85 12.02 22.13 0.82
CA THR A 85 10.61 21.98 0.41
C THR A 85 10.62 21.16 -0.86
N LEU A 86 10.60 19.83 -0.72
CA LEU A 86 10.50 18.90 -1.84
C LEU A 86 9.07 18.91 -2.38
N ALA A 87 8.91 18.52 -3.65
CA ALA A 87 7.62 18.16 -4.18
C ALA A 87 7.01 17.14 -3.20
N SER A 88 5.80 17.41 -2.74
CA SER A 88 5.14 16.51 -1.81
C SER A 88 4.77 15.22 -2.55
N ALA A 89 5.53 14.16 -2.29
CA ALA A 89 5.08 12.82 -2.63
C ALA A 89 3.85 12.47 -1.78
N MET A 90 2.96 11.70 -2.34
CA MET A 90 1.88 11.09 -1.57
C MET A 90 2.47 9.90 -0.81
N ASP A 91 2.45 9.98 0.52
CA ASP A 91 2.87 8.88 1.39
C ASP A 91 1.80 7.80 1.35
N VAL A 92 2.16 6.63 0.84
CA VAL A 92 1.32 5.43 0.76
C VAL A 92 1.92 4.28 1.55
N SER A 93 2.88 4.57 2.44
CA SER A 93 3.44 3.56 3.35
C SER A 93 2.34 2.97 4.23
N PRO A 94 2.36 1.65 4.49
CA PRO A 94 1.33 1.00 5.29
C PRO A 94 1.24 1.60 6.68
N THR A 95 0.06 2.11 7.03
CA THR A 95 -0.21 2.67 8.37
C THR A 95 -0.65 1.60 9.36
N GLN A 96 -1.06 0.44 8.86
CA GLN A 96 -1.56 -0.68 9.65
C GLN A 96 -1.23 -2.00 8.95
N GLU A 97 -0.85 -3.01 9.75
CA GLU A 97 -0.67 -4.37 9.25
C GLU A 97 -2.02 -5.08 9.10
N PRO A 98 -2.22 -5.85 8.01
CA PRO A 98 -3.41 -6.67 7.82
C PRO A 98 -3.58 -7.70 8.94
N SER A 99 -4.82 -7.99 9.28
CA SER A 99 -5.16 -8.94 10.35
C SER A 99 -5.93 -10.16 9.85
N HIS A 100 -6.60 -10.04 8.73
CA HIS A 100 -7.37 -11.10 8.09
C HIS A 100 -6.57 -11.73 6.95
N PHE A 101 -6.13 -10.94 6.00
CA PHE A 101 -5.30 -11.37 4.90
C PHE A 101 -3.81 -11.21 5.22
N MET A 102 -3.17 -12.26 5.69
CA MET A 102 -1.76 -12.25 6.12
C MET A 102 -0.87 -12.97 5.10
N PRO A 103 -0.22 -12.24 4.16
CA PRO A 103 0.65 -12.85 3.17
C PRO A 103 1.98 -13.31 3.77
N ILE A 104 2.57 -14.33 3.16
CA ILE A 104 3.94 -14.74 3.45
C ILE A 104 4.88 -13.88 2.58
N LYS A 105 5.69 -13.04 3.23
CA LYS A 105 6.70 -12.22 2.54
C LYS A 105 7.89 -13.10 2.13
N THR A 106 8.23 -13.09 0.84
CA THR A 106 9.36 -13.84 0.26
C THR A 106 10.48 -12.91 -0.20
N ARG A 107 11.14 -13.20 -1.32
CA ARG A 107 12.29 -12.41 -1.80
C ARG A 107 11.96 -11.44 -2.91
N SER A 108 11.02 -11.80 -3.76
CA SER A 108 10.65 -11.05 -4.95
C SER A 108 9.15 -10.82 -4.96
N TYR A 109 8.73 -9.73 -5.55
CA TYR A 109 7.32 -9.39 -5.65
C TYR A 109 7.01 -8.70 -7.00
N HIS A 110 5.74 -8.61 -7.32
CA HIS A 110 5.16 -7.72 -8.29
C HIS A 110 4.54 -6.54 -7.53
N LEU A 111 4.94 -5.33 -7.83
CA LEU A 111 4.38 -4.12 -7.20
C LEU A 111 3.06 -3.75 -7.84
N ILE A 112 2.01 -3.63 -7.06
CA ILE A 112 0.69 -3.20 -7.51
C ILE A 112 0.38 -1.86 -6.85
N ASN A 113 0.28 -0.80 -7.67
CA ASN A 113 -0.15 0.51 -7.24
C ASN A 113 -1.66 0.60 -7.42
N ILE A 114 -2.39 0.86 -6.35
CA ILE A 114 -3.85 0.93 -6.34
C ILE A 114 -4.27 2.39 -6.23
N ARG A 115 -5.21 2.81 -7.11
CA ARG A 115 -5.97 4.05 -6.93
C ARG A 115 -7.44 3.73 -6.71
N TRP A 116 -7.96 4.21 -5.59
CA TRP A 116 -9.38 4.17 -5.28
C TRP A 116 -10.06 5.35 -5.97
N THR A 117 -10.90 5.11 -6.96
CA THR A 117 -11.49 6.17 -7.78
C THR A 117 -12.78 6.73 -7.20
N ASP A 118 -13.53 5.90 -6.48
CA ASP A 118 -14.70 6.31 -5.70
C ASP A 118 -14.70 5.47 -4.43
N HIS A 119 -14.59 6.10 -3.27
CA HIS A 119 -14.52 5.39 -1.98
C HIS A 119 -15.87 4.80 -1.54
N VAL A 120 -16.81 4.63 -2.47
CA VAL A 120 -18.14 4.09 -2.18
C VAL A 120 -18.01 2.62 -1.79
N GLY A 121 -18.22 2.34 -0.51
CA GLY A 121 -18.20 0.99 0.05
C GLY A 121 -16.88 0.53 0.68
N MET A 122 -15.79 1.30 0.54
CA MET A 122 -14.57 1.05 1.32
C MET A 122 -14.62 1.80 2.64
N SER A 123 -14.31 1.13 3.71
CA SER A 123 -14.22 1.72 5.04
C SER A 123 -12.82 1.61 5.59
N TYR A 124 -12.41 2.58 6.41
CA TYR A 124 -11.14 2.53 7.12
C TYR A 124 -10.97 1.20 7.87
N GLY A 125 -9.86 0.49 7.60
CA GLY A 125 -9.57 -0.82 8.18
C GLY A 125 -10.11 -2.00 7.35
N ASP A 126 -10.77 -1.80 6.21
CA ASP A 126 -11.03 -2.87 5.25
C ASP A 126 -9.71 -3.38 4.69
N GLU A 127 -9.66 -4.65 4.34
CA GLU A 127 -8.46 -5.24 3.78
C GLU A 127 -8.68 -5.62 2.31
N VAL A 128 -7.70 -5.28 1.47
CA VAL A 128 -7.66 -5.76 0.09
C VAL A 128 -6.42 -6.60 -0.10
N ALA A 129 -6.60 -7.74 -0.73
CA ALA A 129 -5.53 -8.71 -0.91
C ALA A 129 -5.51 -9.25 -2.33
N VAL A 130 -4.35 -9.79 -2.71
CA VAL A 130 -4.16 -10.53 -3.95
C VAL A 130 -3.84 -11.97 -3.66
N PHE A 131 -4.39 -12.85 -4.49
CA PHE A 131 -4.37 -14.30 -4.30
C PHE A 131 -3.77 -15.01 -5.50
N SER A 132 -2.85 -15.95 -5.21
CA SER A 132 -2.47 -17.04 -6.10
C SER A 132 -3.28 -18.27 -5.69
N ASN A 133 -4.21 -18.72 -6.53
CA ASN A 133 -5.20 -19.74 -6.17
C ASN A 133 -5.94 -19.37 -4.86
N ASP A 134 -5.77 -20.14 -3.80
CA ASP A 134 -6.41 -19.93 -2.50
C ASP A 134 -5.45 -19.35 -1.45
N ILE A 135 -4.26 -18.88 -1.86
CA ILE A 135 -3.24 -18.36 -0.95
C ILE A 135 -3.16 -16.85 -1.07
N CYS A 136 -3.32 -16.15 0.05
CA CYS A 136 -3.05 -14.72 0.13
C CYS A 136 -1.54 -14.48 -0.04
N VAL A 137 -1.18 -13.71 -1.05
CA VAL A 137 0.21 -13.44 -1.42
C VAL A 137 0.58 -11.96 -1.41
N GLY A 138 -0.33 -11.11 -1.03
CA GLY A 138 -0.13 -9.68 -0.83
C GLY A 138 -1.39 -9.05 -0.29
N SER A 139 -1.26 -8.03 0.57
CA SER A 139 -2.43 -7.35 1.13
C SER A 139 -2.09 -5.95 1.63
N VAL A 140 -3.12 -5.12 1.73
CA VAL A 140 -3.07 -3.78 2.29
C VAL A 140 -4.35 -3.50 3.08
N VAL A 141 -4.24 -2.68 4.13
CA VAL A 141 -5.38 -2.17 4.87
C VAL A 141 -5.76 -0.80 4.33
N PHE A 142 -7.01 -0.60 3.97
CA PHE A 142 -7.49 0.69 3.53
C PHE A 142 -7.44 1.71 4.67
N ASP A 143 -6.70 2.79 4.47
CA ASP A 143 -6.43 3.83 5.47
C ASP A 143 -7.09 5.19 5.13
N GLY A 144 -7.97 5.19 4.13
CA GLY A 144 -8.67 6.38 3.66
C GLY A 144 -7.92 7.20 2.61
N ASN A 145 -6.70 6.81 2.25
CA ASN A 145 -5.95 7.45 1.16
C ASN A 145 -6.40 6.93 -0.20
N ASP A 146 -6.38 7.81 -1.20
CA ASP A 146 -6.74 7.47 -2.60
C ASP A 146 -5.76 6.51 -3.26
N LEU A 147 -4.53 6.48 -2.77
CA LEU A 147 -3.45 5.65 -3.31
C LEU A 147 -2.87 4.73 -2.25
N GLN A 148 -2.64 3.49 -2.63
CA GLN A 148 -1.98 2.47 -1.80
C GLN A 148 -1.14 1.53 -2.66
N GLN A 149 -0.30 0.72 -2.01
CA GLN A 149 0.53 -0.28 -2.67
C GLN A 149 0.30 -1.67 -2.08
N ILE A 150 0.27 -2.68 -2.94
CA ILE A 150 0.35 -4.09 -2.55
C ILE A 150 1.62 -4.69 -3.13
N LEU A 151 2.40 -5.37 -2.29
CA LEU A 151 3.50 -6.22 -2.71
C LEU A 151 2.96 -7.64 -2.88
N ALA A 152 2.81 -8.06 -4.15
CA ALA A 152 2.35 -9.41 -4.49
C ALA A 152 3.55 -10.35 -4.54
N TRP A 153 3.72 -11.20 -3.54
CA TRP A 153 4.93 -11.99 -3.34
C TRP A 153 5.02 -13.20 -4.28
N GLU A 154 6.22 -13.40 -4.84
CA GLU A 154 6.57 -14.59 -5.63
C GLU A 154 6.73 -15.82 -4.74
N ALA A 155 6.46 -17.01 -5.28
CA ALA A 155 6.75 -18.26 -4.60
C ALA A 155 8.25 -18.37 -4.27
N SER A 156 8.56 -18.91 -3.09
CA SER A 156 9.97 -19.03 -2.61
C SER A 156 10.84 -19.88 -3.53
N ASN A 157 10.22 -20.78 -4.28
CA ASN A 157 10.84 -21.56 -5.37
C ASN A 157 9.75 -22.13 -6.30
N SER A 158 10.14 -22.68 -7.45
CA SER A 158 9.21 -23.19 -8.47
C SER A 158 8.39 -24.44 -8.08
N GLN A 159 8.59 -24.97 -6.89
CA GLN A 159 7.91 -26.17 -6.38
C GLN A 159 6.99 -25.88 -5.17
N ASN A 160 7.06 -24.68 -4.63
CA ASN A 160 6.24 -24.27 -3.50
C ASN A 160 5.05 -23.45 -4.00
N ASP A 161 3.91 -23.67 -3.38
CA ASP A 161 2.68 -22.90 -3.61
C ASP A 161 2.52 -21.83 -2.52
N ASP A 162 3.63 -21.16 -2.11
CA ASP A 162 3.66 -20.14 -1.06
C ASP A 162 3.67 -18.70 -1.60
N GLY A 163 3.43 -18.52 -2.88
CA GLY A 163 3.40 -17.24 -3.59
C GLY A 163 3.00 -17.40 -5.04
N PHE A 164 3.05 -16.31 -5.80
CA PHE A 164 2.80 -16.34 -7.24
C PHE A 164 3.92 -17.02 -8.04
N HIS A 165 3.54 -17.68 -9.12
CA HIS A 165 4.47 -18.03 -10.20
C HIS A 165 4.28 -17.06 -11.40
N PRO A 166 5.36 -16.79 -12.15
CA PRO A 166 5.26 -15.91 -13.33
C PRO A 166 4.21 -16.38 -14.32
N GLY A 167 3.32 -15.46 -14.72
CA GLY A 167 2.23 -15.70 -15.65
C GLY A 167 0.90 -16.11 -15.00
N GLU A 168 0.85 -16.31 -13.69
CA GLU A 168 -0.43 -16.51 -12.98
C GLU A 168 -1.27 -15.24 -12.96
N SER A 169 -2.59 -15.41 -13.03
CA SER A 169 -3.54 -14.31 -12.93
C SER A 169 -3.62 -13.78 -11.49
N ILE A 170 -3.62 -12.47 -11.36
CA ILE A 170 -3.76 -11.77 -10.09
C ILE A 170 -5.26 -11.65 -9.79
N ARG A 171 -5.72 -12.27 -8.70
CA ARG A 171 -7.09 -12.15 -8.19
C ARG A 171 -7.10 -11.22 -7.00
N PHE A 172 -8.08 -10.33 -6.96
CA PHE A 172 -8.25 -9.39 -5.86
C PHE A 172 -9.43 -9.80 -4.97
N MET A 173 -9.22 -9.71 -3.66
CA MET A 173 -10.23 -9.99 -2.65
C MET A 173 -10.35 -8.78 -1.71
N HIS A 174 -11.56 -8.44 -1.35
CA HIS A 174 -11.89 -7.43 -0.34
C HIS A 174 -12.50 -8.10 0.88
N TRP A 175 -12.11 -7.68 2.07
CA TRP A 175 -12.74 -8.06 3.33
C TRP A 175 -13.14 -6.81 4.11
N ASN A 176 -14.43 -6.72 4.43
CA ASN A 176 -15.02 -5.54 5.07
C ASN A 176 -15.13 -5.65 6.60
N GLY A 177 -14.51 -6.66 7.21
CA GLY A 177 -14.62 -6.97 8.64
C GLY A 177 -15.68 -8.03 8.95
N VAL A 178 -16.49 -8.44 7.97
CA VAL A 178 -17.60 -9.40 8.10
C VAL A 178 -17.54 -10.47 7.02
N GLU A 179 -17.36 -10.10 5.77
CA GLU A 179 -17.40 -10.98 4.61
C GLU A 179 -16.27 -10.69 3.61
N GLU A 180 -15.91 -11.71 2.85
CA GLU A 180 -14.99 -11.61 1.74
C GLU A 180 -15.75 -11.49 0.40
N LYS A 181 -15.27 -10.60 -0.46
CA LYS A 181 -15.79 -10.41 -1.82
C LYS A 181 -14.64 -10.42 -2.82
N GLU A 182 -14.78 -11.18 -3.91
CA GLU A 182 -13.85 -11.09 -5.04
C GLU A 182 -14.11 -9.83 -5.85
N LEU A 183 -13.04 -9.11 -6.18
CA LEU A 183 -13.05 -7.93 -7.04
C LEU A 183 -12.60 -8.36 -8.44
N ASP A 184 -13.49 -8.39 -9.40
CA ASP A 184 -13.19 -8.78 -10.78
C ASP A 184 -13.54 -7.66 -11.76
N SER A 185 -14.79 -7.26 -11.80
CA SER A 185 -15.29 -6.21 -12.71
C SER A 185 -14.86 -4.79 -12.29
N GLU A 186 -14.41 -4.65 -11.07
CA GLU A 186 -14.00 -3.40 -10.43
C GLU A 186 -12.54 -3.03 -10.72
N ILE A 187 -11.74 -3.97 -11.24
CA ILE A 187 -10.30 -3.78 -11.49
C ILE A 187 -10.07 -3.28 -12.91
N ASN A 188 -9.54 -2.09 -13.02
CA ASN A 188 -9.15 -1.48 -14.30
C ASN A 188 -7.64 -1.22 -14.33
N TYR A 189 -6.91 -1.99 -15.14
CA TYR A 189 -5.47 -1.81 -15.29
C TYR A 189 -5.13 -0.52 -16.03
N VAL A 190 -4.18 0.23 -15.47
CA VAL A 190 -3.72 1.52 -16.01
C VAL A 190 -2.52 1.29 -16.93
N ASP A 191 -2.63 1.79 -18.18
CA ASP A 191 -1.52 1.76 -19.13
C ASP A 191 -0.54 2.91 -18.83
N PHE A 192 0.66 2.54 -18.39
CA PHE A 192 1.75 3.45 -18.09
C PHE A 192 3.09 2.79 -18.45
N ASP A 193 4.10 3.59 -18.78
CA ASP A 193 5.38 3.07 -19.26
C ASP A 193 6.03 2.08 -18.29
N GLY A 194 6.28 0.89 -18.78
CA GLY A 194 6.88 -0.22 -18.00
C GLY A 194 5.91 -0.97 -17.09
N TRP A 195 4.63 -0.60 -17.04
CA TRP A 195 3.62 -1.31 -16.24
C TRP A 195 2.96 -2.46 -17.01
N SER A 196 2.60 -3.50 -16.29
CA SER A 196 1.87 -4.64 -16.82
C SER A 196 0.38 -4.39 -16.76
N THR A 197 -0.32 -4.62 -17.88
CA THR A 197 -1.78 -4.40 -18.01
C THR A 197 -2.55 -5.70 -18.28
N ASP A 198 -1.85 -6.84 -18.31
CA ASP A 198 -2.44 -8.13 -18.64
C ASP A 198 -3.01 -8.91 -17.44
N GLY A 199 -2.96 -8.31 -16.24
CA GLY A 199 -3.48 -8.93 -15.02
C GLY A 199 -2.69 -10.14 -14.54
N THR A 200 -1.46 -10.33 -15.03
CA THR A 200 -0.63 -11.47 -14.65
C THR A 200 0.58 -11.05 -13.80
N PHE A 201 0.95 -11.94 -12.88
CA PHE A 201 2.14 -11.77 -12.07
C PHE A 201 3.43 -11.86 -12.91
N LYS A 202 4.35 -10.93 -12.64
CA LYS A 202 5.70 -10.91 -13.24
C LYS A 202 6.72 -10.61 -12.15
N THR A 203 7.75 -11.42 -12.03
CA THR A 203 8.85 -11.21 -11.08
C THR A 203 9.46 -9.83 -11.26
N GLY A 204 9.49 -9.01 -10.21
CA GLY A 204 9.96 -7.62 -10.28
C GLY A 204 9.14 -6.74 -11.24
N GLY A 205 7.91 -7.15 -11.57
CA GLY A 205 6.99 -6.39 -12.40
C GLY A 205 6.27 -5.31 -11.61
N MET A 206 5.62 -4.40 -12.34
CA MET A 206 4.76 -3.35 -11.79
C MET A 206 3.44 -3.30 -12.54
N SER A 207 2.36 -3.00 -11.80
CA SER A 207 1.04 -2.69 -12.34
C SER A 207 0.45 -1.49 -11.62
N GLY A 208 -0.42 -0.77 -12.30
CA GLY A 208 -1.34 0.18 -11.71
C GLY A 208 -2.77 -0.28 -11.93
N VAL A 209 -3.60 -0.17 -10.92
CA VAL A 209 -5.01 -0.50 -11.01
C VAL A 209 -5.87 0.62 -10.45
N ASP A 210 -6.90 0.99 -11.17
CA ASP A 210 -8.01 1.78 -10.67
C ASP A 210 -9.08 0.81 -10.16
N ILE A 211 -9.40 0.91 -8.89
CA ILE A 211 -10.52 0.15 -8.33
C ILE A 211 -11.73 1.07 -8.25
N THR A 212 -12.74 0.74 -9.05
CA THR A 212 -14.02 1.43 -9.07
C THR A 212 -15.07 0.48 -8.53
N ASP A 213 -15.46 0.61 -7.29
CA ASP A 213 -16.52 -0.23 -6.78
C ASP A 213 -17.69 0.55 -6.21
N ASN A 214 -18.88 0.09 -6.57
CA ASN A 214 -20.14 0.44 -5.93
C ASN A 214 -20.46 -0.65 -4.88
N PHE A 215 -19.65 -0.75 -3.84
CA PHE A 215 -19.91 -1.60 -2.68
C PHE A 215 -21.07 -1.02 -1.86
N LEU A 216 -22.26 -0.93 -2.44
CA LEU A 216 -23.43 -0.64 -1.61
C LEU A 216 -23.67 -1.87 -0.72
N PRO A 217 -23.56 -1.73 0.60
CA PRO A 217 -23.85 -2.82 1.52
C PRO A 217 -25.25 -3.38 1.27
N GLU A 218 -25.38 -4.71 1.29
CA GLU A 218 -26.69 -5.35 1.08
C GLU A 218 -27.63 -5.12 2.27
N GLU A 219 -27.05 -4.94 3.46
CA GLU A 219 -27.80 -4.73 4.70
C GLU A 219 -27.25 -3.55 5.51
N MET A 220 -28.15 -2.83 6.20
CA MET A 220 -27.75 -1.82 7.17
C MET A 220 -27.27 -2.52 8.44
N GLN A 221 -26.01 -2.29 8.83
CA GLN A 221 -25.44 -2.94 10.01
C GLN A 221 -24.45 -2.07 10.76
N LEU A 222 -24.31 -2.33 12.07
CA LEU A 222 -23.21 -1.80 12.88
C LEU A 222 -22.11 -2.85 12.93
N ILE A 223 -20.99 -2.61 12.24
CA ILE A 223 -19.87 -3.55 12.12
C ILE A 223 -19.10 -3.62 13.44
N GLY A 224 -18.85 -2.46 14.07
CA GLY A 224 -18.12 -2.41 15.34
C GLY A 224 -17.24 -1.19 15.49
N ASN A 225 -16.21 -1.30 16.33
CA ASN A 225 -15.24 -0.24 16.50
C ASN A 225 -13.80 -0.78 16.46
N PHE A 226 -12.91 -0.03 15.82
CA PHE A 226 -11.51 -0.37 15.70
C PHE A 226 -10.61 0.87 15.89
N PRO A 227 -9.45 0.74 16.58
CA PRO A 227 -9.03 -0.40 17.38
C PRO A 227 -9.93 -0.64 18.61
N ASN A 228 -10.03 -1.89 19.07
CA ASN A 228 -10.70 -2.24 20.30
C ASN A 228 -9.90 -3.33 21.04
N PRO A 229 -9.25 -3.05 22.21
CA PRO A 229 -9.33 -1.81 22.99
C PRO A 229 -8.70 -0.60 22.30
N PHE A 230 -9.19 0.61 22.60
CA PHE A 230 -8.71 1.87 22.00
C PHE A 230 -7.98 2.78 23.00
N ASN A 231 -7.06 3.64 22.48
CA ASN A 231 -6.33 4.62 23.27
C ASN A 231 -5.78 5.77 22.38
N PRO A 232 -6.29 6.99 22.49
CA PRO A 232 -7.57 7.40 23.06
C PRO A 232 -8.72 7.37 22.04
N TYR A 233 -8.45 7.05 20.76
CA TYR A 233 -9.40 7.12 19.66
C TYR A 233 -9.79 5.74 19.14
N THR A 234 -11.00 5.63 18.62
CA THR A 234 -11.50 4.48 17.87
C THR A 234 -12.44 4.95 16.77
N THR A 235 -12.44 4.26 15.66
CA THR A 235 -13.40 4.45 14.57
C THR A 235 -14.53 3.47 14.74
N ILE A 236 -15.79 3.95 14.66
CA ILE A 236 -16.98 3.10 14.66
C ILE A 236 -17.42 2.93 13.22
N LYS A 237 -17.52 1.68 12.77
CA LYS A 237 -17.97 1.31 11.43
C LYS A 237 -19.44 0.92 11.43
N TYR A 238 -20.19 1.41 10.45
CA TYR A 238 -21.54 0.98 10.15
C TYR A 238 -21.81 1.11 8.65
N ASP A 239 -22.65 0.23 8.13
CA ASP A 239 -23.05 0.22 6.73
C ASP A 239 -24.46 0.78 6.55
N LEU A 240 -24.63 1.55 5.48
CA LEU A 240 -25.91 2.07 5.03
C LEU A 240 -26.16 1.61 3.60
N THR A 241 -27.30 1.03 3.32
CA THR A 241 -27.70 0.57 1.97
C THR A 241 -28.17 1.71 1.06
N HIS A 242 -28.46 2.87 1.62
CA HIS A 242 -28.95 4.07 0.92
C HIS A 242 -28.81 5.29 1.86
N ASP A 243 -28.99 6.48 1.33
CA ASP A 243 -29.04 7.71 2.12
C ASP A 243 -30.13 7.62 3.18
N ALA A 244 -29.77 7.77 4.44
CA ALA A 244 -30.67 7.66 5.58
C ALA A 244 -30.28 8.62 6.71
N ASP A 245 -31.28 9.10 7.43
CA ASP A 245 -31.05 9.77 8.71
C ASP A 245 -30.76 8.69 9.76
N ILE A 246 -29.58 8.78 10.40
CA ILE A 246 -29.13 7.83 11.41
C ILE A 246 -29.00 8.49 12.78
N SER A 247 -29.01 7.67 13.82
CA SER A 247 -28.65 8.06 15.18
C SER A 247 -27.72 7.02 15.78
N LEU A 248 -26.50 7.43 16.11
CA LEU A 248 -25.50 6.57 16.75
C LEU A 248 -25.32 6.98 18.21
N VAL A 249 -25.73 6.10 19.11
CA VAL A 249 -25.77 6.37 20.55
C VAL A 249 -24.94 5.37 21.31
N VAL A 250 -24.07 5.86 22.18
CA VAL A 250 -23.24 5.02 23.10
C VAL A 250 -23.94 4.88 24.44
N TYR A 251 -24.07 3.65 24.92
CA TYR A 251 -24.67 3.29 26.20
C TYR A 251 -23.62 2.68 27.14
N ASN A 252 -23.83 2.86 28.44
CA ASN A 252 -23.10 2.10 29.46
C ASN A 252 -23.74 0.72 29.68
N LEU A 253 -23.13 -0.11 30.53
CA LEU A 253 -23.64 -1.44 30.87
C LEU A 253 -25.00 -1.45 31.57
N LEU A 254 -25.46 -0.31 32.07
CA LEU A 254 -26.77 -0.15 32.71
C LEU A 254 -27.84 0.31 31.72
N GLY A 255 -27.46 0.52 30.43
CA GLY A 255 -28.38 1.01 29.41
C GLY A 255 -28.61 2.53 29.44
N GLU A 256 -27.79 3.28 30.17
CA GLU A 256 -27.90 4.75 30.22
C GLU A 256 -27.09 5.34 29.07
N VAL A 257 -27.64 6.40 28.44
CA VAL A 257 -26.96 7.11 27.35
C VAL A 257 -25.72 7.82 27.88
N VAL A 258 -24.56 7.49 27.31
CA VAL A 258 -23.27 8.13 27.61
C VAL A 258 -23.01 9.27 26.62
N GLN A 259 -23.26 9.01 25.33
CA GLN A 259 -22.95 9.96 24.26
C GLN A 259 -23.87 9.71 23.06
N ILE A 260 -24.27 10.78 22.39
CA ILE A 260 -24.86 10.75 21.05
C ILE A 260 -23.79 11.25 20.10
N LEU A 261 -23.42 10.45 19.10
CA LEU A 261 -22.32 10.74 18.17
C LEU A 261 -22.85 11.34 16.87
N VAL A 262 -24.02 10.87 16.39
CA VAL A 262 -24.70 11.34 15.18
C VAL A 262 -26.19 11.43 15.44
#